data_7a0a41fd426b019f9f9bcbb30327998d
#
_entry.id   7a0a41fd426b019f9f9bcbb30327998d
#
_cell.length_a   1.000
_cell.length_b   1.000
_cell.length_c   1.000
_cell.angle_alpha   90.00
_cell.angle_beta   90.00
_cell.angle_gamma   90.00
#
_symmetry.space_group_name_H-M   'P 1'
#
loop_
_entity.id
_entity.type
_entity.pdbx_description
1 polymer ?
#
loop_
_entity_poly.entity_id
_entity_poly.type
_entity_poly.pdbx_seq_one_letter_code
_entity_poly.pdbx_strand_id
1 'polypeptide(L)'
;MLRTVIKNIYGLLKYKNFKSVGNNLCISVNSEIIGEKNISIGDNFSAGKNLKLQTWNQYNGQELNNRPSIVIGNNVSLMSNCQISCANEIIVNDGVLMGDNVFITDNFHGTNSWEELDIPPIERPLEIGEGVYIGKNVWIGRNVCIMPGVKIGNGTVIGANSVVTHDIPEKCIAVGAPAKVIREVREK
;
A
#
# COMPACT_ATOMS: atom_id res chain seq x y z
N MET A 1 -17.98 15.03 20.54
CA MET A 1 -17.96 16.10 19.53
C MET A 1 -16.64 16.90 19.53
N LEU A 2 -16.22 17.55 20.63
CA LEU A 2 -14.99 18.35 20.69
C LEU A 2 -13.69 17.57 20.35
N ARG A 3 -13.54 16.34 20.86
CA ARG A 3 -12.38 15.46 20.56
C ARG A 3 -12.29 15.08 19.07
N THR A 4 -13.40 14.93 18.38
CA THR A 4 -13.46 14.61 16.94
C THR A 4 -13.05 15.83 16.10
N VAL A 5 -13.52 17.03 16.50
CA VAL A 5 -13.17 18.28 15.84
C VAL A 5 -11.68 18.59 15.99
N ILE A 6 -11.12 18.40 17.18
CA ILE A 6 -9.67 18.60 17.44
C ILE A 6 -8.82 17.61 16.64
N LYS A 7 -9.21 16.34 16.55
CA LYS A 7 -8.53 15.33 15.72
C LYS A 7 -8.54 15.70 14.25
N ASN A 8 -9.68 16.20 13.74
CA ASN A 8 -9.80 16.60 12.33
C ASN A 8 -8.96 17.84 12.01
N ILE A 9 -8.92 18.85 12.90
CA ILE A 9 -8.10 20.05 12.71
C ILE A 9 -6.62 19.71 12.77
N TYR A 10 -6.19 18.86 13.71
CA TYR A 10 -4.80 18.43 13.82
C TYR A 10 -4.37 17.56 12.61
N GLY A 11 -5.27 16.73 12.09
CA GLY A 11 -5.09 15.97 10.87
C GLY A 11 -4.90 16.88 9.66
N LEU A 12 -5.79 17.84 9.45
CA LEU A 12 -5.73 18.80 8.34
C LEU A 12 -4.45 19.63 8.31
N LEU A 13 -3.95 20.06 9.47
CA LEU A 13 -2.70 20.82 9.55
C LEU A 13 -1.46 19.97 9.30
N LYS A 14 -1.46 18.71 9.75
CA LYS A 14 -0.35 17.76 9.61
C LYS A 14 -0.22 17.23 8.19
N TYR A 15 -1.33 17.08 7.47
CA TYR A 15 -1.38 16.43 6.15
C TYR A 15 -1.65 17.39 4.98
N LYS A 16 -1.44 18.68 5.18
CA LYS A 16 -1.62 19.72 4.14
C LYS A 16 -0.69 19.59 2.93
N ASN A 17 0.36 18.79 3.05
CA ASN A 17 1.35 18.58 1.98
C ASN A 17 1.04 17.42 1.06
N PHE A 18 -0.02 16.64 1.33
CA PHE A 18 -0.46 15.60 0.41
C PHE A 18 -0.88 16.18 -0.93
N LYS A 19 -0.73 15.42 -2.02
CA LYS A 19 -1.19 15.81 -3.35
C LYS A 19 -2.69 16.13 -3.35
N SER A 20 -3.48 15.30 -2.69
CA SER A 20 -4.90 15.56 -2.40
C SER A 20 -5.36 14.77 -1.18
N VAL A 21 -6.32 15.32 -0.43
CA VAL A 21 -6.95 14.65 0.71
C VAL A 21 -8.44 14.92 0.69
N GLY A 22 -9.22 13.85 0.78
CA GLY A 22 -10.67 13.90 0.93
C GLY A 22 -11.12 14.24 2.36
N ASN A 23 -12.41 14.10 2.60
CA ASN A 23 -13.02 14.38 3.89
C ASN A 23 -12.85 13.21 4.87
N ASN A 24 -12.96 13.49 6.18
CA ASN A 24 -12.95 12.49 7.26
C ASN A 24 -11.67 11.62 7.32
N LEU A 25 -10.49 12.25 7.12
CA LEU A 25 -9.20 11.58 7.27
C LEU A 25 -8.94 11.23 8.74
N CYS A 26 -8.61 9.97 9.02
CA CYS A 26 -8.22 9.49 10.34
C CYS A 26 -6.93 8.67 10.28
N ILE A 27 -5.79 9.27 10.58
CA ILE A 27 -4.49 8.60 10.64
C ILE A 27 -3.94 8.70 12.08
N SER A 28 -3.45 7.58 12.60
CA SER A 28 -2.85 7.54 13.94
C SER A 28 -1.61 8.43 14.03
N VAL A 29 -1.35 8.99 15.20
CA VAL A 29 -0.25 9.94 15.46
C VAL A 29 1.16 9.35 15.24
N ASN A 30 1.33 8.03 15.36
CA ASN A 30 2.61 7.34 15.19
C ASN A 30 2.87 6.89 13.74
N SER A 31 2.25 7.54 12.76
CA SER A 31 2.43 7.19 11.36
C SER A 31 3.64 7.90 10.76
N GLU A 32 4.33 7.21 9.87
CA GLU A 32 5.48 7.69 9.09
C GLU A 32 5.05 7.91 7.64
N ILE A 33 5.16 9.14 7.17
CA ILE A 33 4.79 9.49 5.80
C ILE A 33 6.02 10.13 5.14
N ILE A 34 6.43 9.59 3.99
CA ILE A 34 7.54 10.08 3.18
C ILE A 34 7.01 10.39 1.78
N GLY A 35 7.32 11.59 1.26
CA GLY A 35 6.95 12.01 -0.08
C GLY A 35 5.45 12.31 -0.23
N GLU A 36 4.85 13.01 0.73
CA GLU A 36 3.42 13.34 0.81
C GLU A 36 2.86 13.93 -0.49
N LYS A 37 3.68 14.71 -1.21
CA LYS A 37 3.29 15.37 -2.48
C LYS A 37 2.91 14.38 -3.60
N ASN A 38 3.27 13.12 -3.44
CA ASN A 38 2.98 12.05 -4.38
C ASN A 38 1.81 11.17 -3.91
N ILE A 39 1.16 11.51 -2.79
CA ILE A 39 0.11 10.69 -2.17
C ILE A 39 -1.24 11.39 -2.28
N SER A 40 -2.22 10.69 -2.83
CA SER A 40 -3.61 11.11 -2.90
C SER A 40 -4.48 10.17 -2.06
N ILE A 41 -5.35 10.73 -1.23
CA ILE A 41 -6.24 9.97 -0.33
C ILE A 41 -7.68 10.49 -0.53
N GLY A 42 -8.62 9.57 -0.74
CA GLY A 42 -10.05 9.85 -0.87
C GLY A 42 -10.76 10.10 0.45
N ASP A 43 -12.09 10.12 0.39
CA ASP A 43 -12.95 10.36 1.55
C ASP A 43 -13.00 9.15 2.50
N ASN A 44 -13.23 9.43 3.80
CA ASN A 44 -13.44 8.42 4.85
C ASN A 44 -12.28 7.41 4.99
N PHE A 45 -11.06 7.87 4.80
CA PHE A 45 -9.88 7.03 5.03
C PHE A 45 -9.58 6.88 6.52
N SER A 46 -9.30 5.65 6.96
CA SER A 46 -8.87 5.39 8.33
C SER A 46 -7.63 4.49 8.36
N ALA A 47 -6.69 4.81 9.25
CA ALA A 47 -5.51 3.99 9.48
C ALA A 47 -5.19 3.84 10.97
N GLY A 48 -4.86 2.61 11.36
CA GLY A 48 -4.41 2.25 12.69
C GLY A 48 -3.02 2.80 13.02
N LYS A 49 -2.43 2.29 14.11
CA LYS A 49 -1.10 2.75 14.57
C LYS A 49 0.00 2.30 13.62
N ASN A 50 1.09 3.07 13.59
CA ASN A 50 2.33 2.76 12.86
C ASN A 50 2.10 2.56 11.36
N LEU A 51 1.18 3.30 10.75
CA LEU A 51 1.06 3.34 9.29
C LEU A 51 2.34 3.89 8.69
N LYS A 52 2.85 3.26 7.61
CA LYS A 52 3.91 3.81 6.78
C LYS A 52 3.42 3.96 5.35
N LEU A 53 3.43 5.19 4.84
CA LEU A 53 3.24 5.49 3.42
C LEU A 53 4.50 6.16 2.91
N GLN A 54 5.19 5.52 1.99
CA GLN A 54 6.52 5.96 1.56
C GLN A 54 6.57 5.98 0.03
N THR A 55 6.89 7.15 -0.53
CA THR A 55 7.17 7.31 -1.96
C THR A 55 8.63 7.71 -2.14
N TRP A 56 9.34 6.98 -3.03
CA TRP A 56 10.78 7.09 -3.21
C TRP A 56 11.12 7.84 -4.50
N ASN A 57 11.47 9.12 -4.39
CA ASN A 57 12.05 9.91 -5.48
C ASN A 57 13.59 9.88 -5.44
N GLN A 58 14.16 9.46 -4.32
CA GLN A 58 15.59 9.32 -4.10
C GLN A 58 15.89 8.11 -3.22
N TYR A 59 17.04 7.50 -3.42
CA TYR A 59 17.52 6.40 -2.59
C TYR A 59 19.05 6.50 -2.45
N ASN A 60 19.59 6.30 -1.24
CA ASN A 60 21.02 6.42 -0.94
C ASN A 60 21.67 7.71 -1.46
N GLY A 61 20.96 8.85 -1.36
CA GLY A 61 21.43 10.15 -1.81
C GLY A 61 21.43 10.37 -3.32
N GLN A 62 20.93 9.41 -4.10
CA GLN A 62 20.76 9.50 -5.56
C GLN A 62 19.30 9.77 -5.90
N GLU A 63 19.04 10.73 -6.77
CA GLU A 63 17.71 10.94 -7.33
C GLU A 63 17.34 9.77 -8.27
N LEU A 64 16.14 9.25 -8.10
CA LEU A 64 15.56 8.27 -9.00
C LEU A 64 14.83 9.01 -10.12
N ASN A 65 15.08 8.61 -11.37
CA ASN A 65 14.40 9.20 -12.53
C ASN A 65 12.98 8.61 -12.67
N ASN A 66 12.16 8.77 -11.62
CA ASN A 66 10.81 8.21 -11.51
C ASN A 66 9.80 9.26 -11.04
N ARG A 67 8.52 8.91 -11.06
CA ARG A 67 7.41 9.71 -10.54
C ARG A 67 6.48 8.83 -9.70
N PRO A 68 6.90 8.47 -8.48
CA PRO A 68 6.12 7.58 -7.64
C PRO A 68 4.75 8.18 -7.30
N SER A 69 3.73 7.35 -7.20
CA SER A 69 2.37 7.76 -6.89
C SER A 69 1.66 6.73 -6.01
N ILE A 70 1.17 7.15 -4.86
CA ILE A 70 0.21 6.35 -4.07
C ILE A 70 -1.16 7.01 -4.20
N VAL A 71 -2.14 6.24 -4.69
CA VAL A 71 -3.54 6.66 -4.79
C VAL A 71 -4.40 5.74 -3.94
N ILE A 72 -5.07 6.32 -2.95
CA ILE A 72 -6.00 5.60 -2.06
C ILE A 72 -7.39 6.16 -2.29
N GLY A 73 -8.33 5.29 -2.62
CA GLY A 73 -9.74 5.63 -2.88
C GLY A 73 -10.53 5.97 -1.62
N ASN A 74 -11.84 5.98 -1.78
CA ASN A 74 -12.79 6.30 -0.71
C ASN A 74 -13.11 5.10 0.18
N ASN A 75 -13.47 5.34 1.45
CA ASN A 75 -13.89 4.31 2.40
C ASN A 75 -12.86 3.19 2.59
N VAL A 76 -11.57 3.51 2.54
CA VAL A 76 -10.48 2.57 2.74
C VAL A 76 -10.08 2.53 4.21
N SER A 77 -9.93 1.31 4.75
CA SER A 77 -9.54 1.11 6.14
C SER A 77 -8.30 0.23 6.24
N LEU A 78 -7.25 0.74 6.85
CA LEU A 78 -6.01 0.02 7.14
C LEU A 78 -5.92 -0.23 8.65
N MET A 79 -5.65 -1.48 9.05
CA MET A 79 -5.38 -1.76 10.46
C MET A 79 -3.96 -1.34 10.84
N SER A 80 -3.47 -1.75 12.00
CA SER A 80 -2.17 -1.29 12.51
C SER A 80 -0.99 -1.92 11.75
N ASN A 81 0.14 -1.21 11.72
CA ASN A 81 1.41 -1.64 11.13
C ASN A 81 1.34 -1.92 9.62
N CYS A 82 0.41 -1.32 8.90
CA CYS A 82 0.40 -1.40 7.45
C CYS A 82 1.51 -0.53 6.86
N GLN A 83 2.16 -1.03 5.82
CA GLN A 83 3.21 -0.32 5.10
C GLN A 83 2.98 -0.40 3.59
N ILE A 84 3.08 0.76 2.92
CA ILE A 84 3.07 0.89 1.46
C ILE A 84 4.38 1.58 1.06
N SER A 85 5.23 0.87 0.30
CA SER A 85 6.52 1.35 -0.21
C SER A 85 6.45 1.45 -1.73
N CYS A 86 6.47 2.67 -2.25
CA CYS A 86 6.18 2.97 -3.64
C CYS A 86 7.34 3.70 -4.33
N ALA A 87 7.82 3.15 -5.43
CA ALA A 87 8.77 3.80 -6.32
C ALA A 87 8.20 4.03 -7.73
N ASN A 88 7.07 3.41 -8.09
CA ASN A 88 6.35 3.59 -9.34
C ASN A 88 4.91 4.04 -9.07
N GLU A 89 3.96 3.11 -8.98
CA GLU A 89 2.57 3.43 -8.73
C GLU A 89 1.87 2.36 -7.90
N ILE A 90 1.21 2.76 -6.82
CA ILE A 90 0.36 1.86 -6.03
C ILE A 90 -1.03 2.46 -5.92
N ILE A 91 -2.02 1.73 -6.44
CA ILE A 91 -3.43 2.13 -6.44
C ILE A 91 -4.22 1.19 -5.53
N VAL A 92 -4.87 1.77 -4.52
CA VAL A 92 -5.81 1.09 -3.63
C VAL A 92 -7.19 1.70 -3.85
N ASN A 93 -8.11 0.96 -4.46
CA ASN A 93 -9.43 1.49 -4.81
C ASN A 93 -10.40 1.54 -3.62
N ASP A 94 -11.63 1.99 -3.90
CA ASP A 94 -12.67 2.24 -2.90
C ASP A 94 -13.04 0.99 -2.09
N GLY A 95 -13.36 1.16 -0.81
CA GLY A 95 -13.91 0.12 0.05
C GLY A 95 -12.92 -0.98 0.46
N VAL A 96 -11.63 -0.81 0.24
CA VAL A 96 -10.61 -1.80 0.61
C VAL A 96 -10.43 -1.84 2.12
N LEU A 97 -10.38 -3.06 2.67
CA LEU A 97 -10.01 -3.33 4.06
C LEU A 97 -8.70 -4.11 4.12
N MET A 98 -7.72 -3.59 4.84
CA MET A 98 -6.46 -4.28 5.14
C MET A 98 -6.36 -4.62 6.63
N GLY A 99 -6.06 -5.88 6.94
CA GLY A 99 -5.72 -6.34 8.29
C GLY A 99 -4.40 -5.75 8.80
N ASP A 100 -4.00 -6.15 10.01
CA ASP A 100 -2.73 -5.71 10.59
C ASP A 100 -1.52 -6.26 9.81
N ASN A 101 -0.42 -5.52 9.82
CA ASN A 101 0.88 -5.92 9.26
C ASN A 101 0.82 -6.24 7.76
N VAL A 102 -0.02 -5.56 6.99
CA VAL A 102 -0.02 -5.69 5.53
C VAL A 102 1.13 -4.88 4.96
N PHE A 103 1.90 -5.50 4.06
CA PHE A 103 2.99 -4.87 3.32
C PHE A 103 2.70 -4.91 1.82
N ILE A 104 2.80 -3.74 1.16
CA ILE A 104 2.66 -3.59 -0.28
C ILE A 104 3.89 -2.86 -0.80
N THR A 105 4.52 -3.39 -1.84
CA THR A 105 5.67 -2.76 -2.46
C THR A 105 5.67 -2.93 -3.98
N ASP A 106 6.24 -1.96 -4.68
CA ASP A 106 6.53 -2.01 -6.12
C ASP A 106 8.03 -1.88 -6.40
N ASN A 107 8.89 -2.11 -5.40
CA ASN A 107 10.33 -1.92 -5.52
C ASN A 107 11.12 -2.99 -4.76
N PHE A 108 12.42 -3.11 -5.12
CA PHE A 108 13.39 -4.05 -4.53
C PHE A 108 14.73 -3.37 -4.27
N HIS A 109 15.57 -3.97 -3.43
CA HIS A 109 16.98 -3.61 -3.26
C HIS A 109 17.85 -4.37 -4.28
N GLY A 110 18.05 -3.76 -5.45
CA GLY A 110 18.80 -4.32 -6.57
C GLY A 110 18.03 -5.32 -7.41
N THR A 111 18.62 -5.68 -8.54
CA THR A 111 18.08 -6.63 -9.53
C THR A 111 18.37 -8.09 -9.16
N ASN A 112 19.19 -8.32 -8.13
CA ASN A 112 19.76 -9.63 -7.78
C ASN A 112 20.54 -10.27 -8.94
N SER A 113 21.14 -9.44 -9.81
CA SER A 113 22.06 -9.92 -10.82
C SER A 113 23.33 -10.48 -10.19
N TRP A 114 24.08 -11.30 -10.95
CA TRP A 114 25.33 -11.90 -10.45
C TRP A 114 26.31 -10.84 -9.94
N GLU A 115 26.38 -9.69 -10.61
CA GLU A 115 27.29 -8.58 -10.29
C GLU A 115 26.92 -7.88 -8.98
N GLU A 116 25.66 -7.97 -8.58
CA GLU A 116 25.14 -7.35 -7.35
C GLU A 116 25.21 -8.26 -6.13
N LEU A 117 25.46 -9.58 -6.29
CA LEU A 117 25.39 -10.53 -5.16
C LEU A 117 26.45 -10.25 -4.08
N ASP A 118 27.60 -9.70 -4.45
CA ASP A 118 28.66 -9.33 -3.51
C ASP A 118 28.50 -7.93 -2.90
N ILE A 119 27.46 -7.19 -3.33
CA ILE A 119 27.12 -5.86 -2.79
C ILE A 119 26.09 -6.01 -1.68
N PRO A 120 26.29 -5.44 -0.47
CA PRO A 120 25.28 -5.42 0.56
C PRO A 120 23.93 -4.90 0.04
N PRO A 121 22.78 -5.57 0.27
CA PRO A 121 21.50 -5.16 -0.32
C PRO A 121 21.11 -3.69 -0.07
N ILE A 122 21.49 -3.14 1.09
CA ILE A 122 21.20 -1.74 1.41
C ILE A 122 21.99 -0.74 0.54
N GLU A 123 23.11 -1.16 -0.04
CA GLU A 123 23.97 -0.34 -0.90
C GLU A 123 23.61 -0.48 -2.39
N ARG A 124 22.81 -1.51 -2.73
CA ARG A 124 22.36 -1.70 -4.12
C ARG A 124 21.42 -0.58 -4.54
N PRO A 125 21.34 -0.26 -5.86
CA PRO A 125 20.35 0.67 -6.35
C PRO A 125 18.93 0.17 -6.05
N LEU A 126 17.97 1.09 -5.91
CA LEU A 126 16.57 0.70 -5.80
C LEU A 126 16.07 0.29 -7.19
N GLU A 127 15.66 -0.95 -7.33
CA GLU A 127 15.00 -1.45 -8.54
C GLU A 127 13.52 -1.08 -8.51
N ILE A 128 13.05 -0.41 -9.56
CA ILE A 128 11.66 0.04 -9.70
C ILE A 128 10.90 -1.03 -10.47
N GLY A 129 10.01 -1.73 -9.78
CA GLY A 129 9.16 -2.75 -10.38
C GLY A 129 7.91 -2.16 -11.03
N GLU A 130 7.06 -3.05 -11.55
CA GLU A 130 5.73 -2.66 -12.03
C GLU A 130 4.83 -2.27 -10.86
N GLY A 131 3.88 -1.36 -11.13
CA GLY A 131 2.94 -0.86 -10.13
C GLY A 131 2.00 -1.94 -9.59
N VAL A 132 1.42 -1.68 -8.41
CA VAL A 132 0.45 -2.57 -7.76
C VAL A 132 -0.95 -1.98 -7.85
N TYR A 133 -1.93 -2.81 -8.20
CA TYR A 133 -3.32 -2.42 -8.29
C TYR A 133 -4.22 -3.28 -7.39
N ILE A 134 -4.91 -2.65 -6.44
CA ILE A 134 -5.90 -3.29 -5.57
C ILE A 134 -7.29 -2.80 -5.99
N GLY A 135 -8.12 -3.71 -6.44
CA GLY A 135 -9.50 -3.44 -6.88
C GLY A 135 -10.44 -3.00 -5.77
N LYS A 136 -11.68 -2.64 -6.14
CA LYS A 136 -12.71 -2.20 -5.20
C LYS A 136 -13.18 -3.32 -4.28
N ASN A 137 -13.50 -2.98 -3.01
CA ASN A 137 -14.05 -3.90 -2.02
C ASN A 137 -13.19 -5.15 -1.77
N VAL A 138 -11.88 -5.05 -1.93
CA VAL A 138 -10.95 -6.13 -1.63
C VAL A 138 -10.74 -6.20 -0.12
N TRP A 139 -10.76 -7.43 0.41
CA TRP A 139 -10.38 -7.69 1.79
C TRP A 139 -9.03 -8.41 1.85
N ILE A 140 -8.04 -7.75 2.45
CA ILE A 140 -6.69 -8.27 2.66
C ILE A 140 -6.55 -8.66 4.13
N GLY A 141 -6.29 -9.94 4.39
CA GLY A 141 -6.06 -10.47 5.72
C GLY A 141 -4.79 -9.91 6.37
N ARG A 142 -4.59 -10.20 7.64
CA ARG A 142 -3.37 -9.80 8.37
C ARG A 142 -2.10 -10.49 7.84
N ASN A 143 -0.96 -9.85 8.02
CA ASN A 143 0.37 -10.38 7.63
C ASN A 143 0.45 -10.75 6.14
N VAL A 144 -0.27 -10.07 5.27
CA VAL A 144 -0.19 -10.28 3.83
C VAL A 144 0.91 -9.41 3.24
N CYS A 145 1.71 -10.00 2.34
CA CYS A 145 2.65 -9.27 1.49
C CYS A 145 2.16 -9.27 0.05
N ILE A 146 2.13 -8.08 -0.58
CA ILE A 146 1.79 -7.92 -2.00
C ILE A 146 3.02 -7.38 -2.71
N MET A 147 3.46 -8.16 -3.72
CA MET A 147 4.71 -7.94 -4.43
C MET A 147 4.51 -7.06 -5.66
N PRO A 148 5.59 -6.50 -6.24
CA PRO A 148 5.52 -5.66 -7.42
C PRO A 148 4.79 -6.29 -8.60
N GLY A 149 4.08 -5.45 -9.37
CA GLY A 149 3.34 -5.85 -10.57
C GLY A 149 1.97 -6.50 -10.33
N VAL A 150 1.61 -6.81 -9.08
CA VAL A 150 0.38 -7.57 -8.77
C VAL A 150 -0.87 -6.72 -8.96
N LYS A 151 -1.87 -7.31 -9.62
CA LYS A 151 -3.23 -6.79 -9.73
C LYS A 151 -4.22 -7.72 -9.02
N ILE A 152 -4.96 -7.17 -8.06
CA ILE A 152 -6.01 -7.89 -7.34
C ILE A 152 -7.36 -7.37 -7.81
N GLY A 153 -8.20 -8.27 -8.37
CA GLY A 153 -9.52 -7.92 -8.90
C GLY A 153 -10.52 -7.55 -7.81
N ASN A 154 -11.62 -6.89 -8.23
CA ASN A 154 -12.66 -6.38 -7.33
C ASN A 154 -13.32 -7.49 -6.49
N GLY A 155 -13.67 -7.19 -5.24
CA GLY A 155 -14.41 -8.09 -4.35
C GLY A 155 -13.64 -9.36 -3.95
N THR A 156 -12.33 -9.39 -4.15
CA THR A 156 -11.46 -10.52 -3.82
C THR A 156 -11.06 -10.50 -2.36
N VAL A 157 -10.86 -11.67 -1.79
CA VAL A 157 -10.36 -11.88 -0.43
C VAL A 157 -8.97 -12.52 -0.48
N ILE A 158 -7.99 -11.90 0.14
CA ILE A 158 -6.66 -12.47 0.37
C ILE A 158 -6.58 -12.95 1.82
N GLY A 159 -6.42 -14.24 2.02
CA GLY A 159 -6.34 -14.83 3.37
C GLY A 159 -5.08 -14.42 4.11
N ALA A 160 -5.14 -14.45 5.44
CA ALA A 160 -4.02 -14.05 6.29
C ALA A 160 -2.75 -14.87 6.02
N ASN A 161 -1.57 -14.27 6.27
CA ASN A 161 -0.25 -14.86 6.06
C ASN A 161 0.04 -15.26 4.60
N SER A 162 -0.59 -14.62 3.63
CA SER A 162 -0.35 -14.88 2.21
C SER A 162 0.73 -13.97 1.64
N VAL A 163 1.45 -14.48 0.62
CA VAL A 163 2.38 -13.69 -0.20
C VAL A 163 1.85 -13.70 -1.63
N VAL A 164 1.36 -12.55 -2.09
CA VAL A 164 0.78 -12.41 -3.43
C VAL A 164 1.88 -11.99 -4.39
N THR A 165 2.22 -12.88 -5.32
CA THR A 165 3.30 -12.70 -6.31
C THR A 165 2.80 -12.69 -7.75
N HIS A 166 1.50 -12.93 -7.97
CA HIS A 166 0.84 -12.96 -9.27
C HIS A 166 -0.55 -12.36 -9.16
N ASP A 167 -1.11 -11.96 -10.28
CA ASP A 167 -2.45 -11.42 -10.36
C ASP A 167 -3.51 -12.37 -9.79
N ILE A 168 -4.47 -11.81 -9.07
CA ILE A 168 -5.62 -12.54 -8.53
C ILE A 168 -6.89 -12.00 -9.20
N PRO A 169 -7.68 -12.86 -9.84
CA PRO A 169 -8.94 -12.46 -10.48
C PRO A 169 -9.94 -11.83 -9.49
N GLU A 170 -10.94 -11.15 -10.01
CA GLU A 170 -12.03 -10.62 -9.21
C GLU A 170 -12.89 -11.72 -8.57
N LYS A 171 -13.59 -11.39 -7.47
CA LYS A 171 -14.54 -12.27 -6.78
C LYS A 171 -13.97 -13.63 -6.41
N CYS A 172 -12.70 -13.68 -6.04
CA CYS A 172 -11.98 -14.89 -5.63
C CYS A 172 -11.58 -14.85 -4.16
N ILE A 173 -11.26 -16.02 -3.63
CA ILE A 173 -10.54 -16.17 -2.37
C ILE A 173 -9.20 -16.81 -2.70
N ALA A 174 -8.11 -16.12 -2.35
CA ALA A 174 -6.75 -16.60 -2.55
C ALA A 174 -6.00 -16.68 -1.20
N VAL A 175 -5.18 -17.70 -1.03
CA VAL A 175 -4.41 -17.94 0.19
C VAL A 175 -3.05 -18.57 -0.12
N GLY A 176 -2.09 -18.44 0.78
CA GLY A 176 -0.81 -19.15 0.75
C GLY A 176 0.39 -18.28 0.35
N ALA A 177 1.56 -18.91 0.31
CA ALA A 177 2.82 -18.30 -0.10
C ALA A 177 3.56 -19.24 -1.07
N PRO A 178 3.50 -19.01 -2.39
CA PRO A 178 2.75 -17.95 -3.07
C PRO A 178 1.24 -18.16 -3.00
N ALA A 179 0.48 -17.04 -2.99
CA ALA A 179 -0.97 -17.08 -2.92
C ALA A 179 -1.59 -17.70 -4.19
N LYS A 180 -2.57 -18.58 -3.99
CA LYS A 180 -3.32 -19.24 -5.07
C LYS A 180 -4.82 -19.12 -4.81
N VAL A 181 -5.59 -18.98 -5.89
CA VAL A 181 -7.05 -19.02 -5.81
C VAL A 181 -7.50 -20.38 -5.34
N ILE A 182 -8.26 -20.42 -4.25
CA ILE A 182 -8.85 -21.65 -3.69
C ILE A 182 -10.36 -21.72 -3.92
N ARG A 183 -10.99 -20.59 -4.23
CA ARG A 183 -12.43 -20.51 -4.49
C ARG A 183 -12.76 -19.29 -5.35
N GLU A 184 -13.61 -19.47 -6.33
CA GLU A 184 -14.34 -18.39 -7.02
C GLU A 184 -15.70 -18.18 -6.35
N VAL A 185 -16.09 -16.93 -6.11
CA VAL A 185 -17.40 -16.59 -5.58
C VAL A 185 -18.36 -16.48 -6.78
N ARG A 186 -19.32 -17.37 -6.90
CA ARG A 186 -20.33 -17.38 -7.97
C ARG A 186 -21.64 -16.80 -7.46
N GLU A 187 -22.38 -16.16 -8.33
CA GLU A 187 -23.78 -15.81 -8.06
C GLU A 187 -24.58 -17.07 -7.76
N LYS A 188 -25.48 -16.99 -6.78
CA LYS A 188 -26.40 -18.08 -6.43
C LYS A 188 -27.59 -18.10 -7.36
#